data_30fa50eda6a2bd8d02d45e172bfad561
#
_entry.id   30fa50eda6a2bd8d02d45e172bfad561
#
_cell.length_a   1.000
_cell.length_b   1.000
_cell.length_c   1.000
_cell.angle_alpha   90.00
_cell.angle_beta   90.00
_cell.angle_gamma   90.00
#
_symmetry.space_group_name_H-M   'P 1'
#
loop_
_entity.id
_entity.type
_entity.pdbx_description
1 polymer ?
#
loop_
_entity_poly.entity_id
_entity_poly.type
_entity_poly.pdbx_seq_one_letter_code
_entity_poly.pdbx_strand_id
1 'polypeptide(L)'
;MSEWITAVSRELGLEGQVDGQRSVDAVLDLTSDVAHGVSRPAAPVTAFLVGVAAGRAADPQVAAADYAQKISALAEGWGAKAERGVPAHDPSHRG
;
A
#
# COMPACT_ATOMS: atom_id res chain seq x y z
N MET A 1 9.93 -0.91 16.77
CA MET A 1 9.41 -1.51 15.52
C MET A 1 10.47 -2.19 14.67
N SER A 2 11.69 -1.68 14.68
CA SER A 2 12.72 -2.27 13.82
C SER A 2 13.05 -3.71 14.19
N GLU A 3 13.04 -4.05 15.48
CA GLU A 3 13.26 -5.44 15.90
C GLU A 3 12.17 -6.36 15.40
N TRP A 4 10.93 -5.87 15.40
CA TRP A 4 9.80 -6.64 14.89
C TRP A 4 9.93 -6.88 13.39
N ILE A 5 10.29 -5.83 12.64
CA ILE A 5 10.47 -5.96 11.20
C ILE A 5 11.57 -6.96 10.88
N THR A 6 12.67 -6.94 11.65
CA THR A 6 13.74 -7.90 11.46
C THR A 6 13.26 -9.34 11.71
N ALA A 7 12.49 -9.52 12.78
CA ALA A 7 11.97 -10.85 13.10
C ALA A 7 11.03 -11.38 12.01
N VAL A 8 10.14 -10.52 11.52
CA VAL A 8 9.22 -10.91 10.45
C VAL A 8 9.97 -11.23 9.17
N SER A 9 10.96 -10.38 8.83
CA SER A 9 11.75 -10.60 7.62
C SER A 9 12.47 -11.94 7.66
N ARG A 10 13.01 -12.28 8.84
CA ARG A 10 13.70 -13.56 9.01
C ARG A 10 12.71 -14.71 8.87
N GLU A 11 11.55 -14.56 9.49
CA GLU A 11 10.55 -15.62 9.45
C GLU A 11 10.08 -15.89 8.01
N LEU A 12 10.04 -14.84 7.19
CA LEU A 12 9.55 -14.92 5.81
C LEU A 12 10.68 -15.14 4.79
N GLY A 13 11.92 -15.29 5.25
CA GLY A 13 13.03 -15.53 4.35
C GLY A 13 13.44 -14.31 3.54
N LEU A 14 13.17 -13.12 4.06
CA LEU A 14 13.43 -11.86 3.35
C LEU A 14 14.66 -11.11 3.86
N GLU A 15 15.47 -11.78 4.68
CA GLU A 15 16.65 -11.12 5.26
C GLU A 15 17.54 -10.56 4.17
N GLY A 16 17.94 -9.29 4.35
CA GLY A 16 18.82 -8.62 3.41
C GLY A 16 18.15 -8.15 2.13
N GLN A 17 16.87 -8.47 1.94
CA GLN A 17 16.16 -8.11 0.71
C GLN A 17 15.29 -6.87 0.86
N VAL A 18 15.08 -6.42 2.09
CA VAL A 18 14.19 -5.29 2.35
C VAL A 18 14.94 -4.29 3.21
N ASP A 19 14.96 -3.02 2.77
CA ASP A 19 15.46 -1.92 3.60
C ASP A 19 14.33 -1.55 4.55
N GLY A 20 14.47 -1.96 5.81
CA GLY A 20 13.39 -1.80 6.79
C GLY A 20 12.90 -0.38 6.93
N GLN A 21 13.83 0.60 6.97
CA GLN A 21 13.43 1.98 7.19
C GLN A 21 12.67 2.54 5.98
N ARG A 22 13.17 2.30 4.78
CA ARG A 22 12.49 2.76 3.57
C ARG A 22 11.14 2.11 3.42
N SER A 23 11.05 0.83 3.71
CA SER A 23 9.79 0.10 3.60
C SER A 23 8.79 0.60 4.63
N VAL A 24 9.23 0.84 5.86
CA VAL A 24 8.34 1.35 6.90
C VAL A 24 7.79 2.71 6.49
N ASP A 25 8.67 3.62 6.06
CA ASP A 25 8.23 4.96 5.67
C ASP A 25 7.21 4.90 4.52
N ALA A 26 7.52 4.12 3.49
CA ALA A 26 6.63 4.02 2.33
C ALA A 26 5.28 3.42 2.70
N VAL A 27 5.28 2.37 3.52
CA VAL A 27 4.04 1.70 3.90
C VAL A 27 3.20 2.58 4.83
N LEU A 28 3.84 3.26 5.79
CA LEU A 28 3.10 4.11 6.71
C LEU A 28 2.47 5.29 5.97
N ASP A 29 3.19 5.89 5.02
CA ASP A 29 2.62 6.97 4.21
C ASP A 29 1.45 6.47 3.38
N LEU A 30 1.62 5.33 2.74
CA LEU A 30 0.57 4.72 1.94
C LEU A 30 -0.67 4.43 2.77
N THR A 31 -0.50 3.78 3.92
CA THR A 31 -1.64 3.40 4.74
C THR A 31 -2.35 4.61 5.31
N SER A 32 -1.61 5.66 5.66
CA SER A 32 -2.21 6.91 6.11
C SER A 32 -3.06 7.52 5.02
N ASP A 33 -2.54 7.60 3.81
CA ASP A 33 -3.26 8.20 2.68
C ASP A 33 -4.51 7.40 2.34
N VAL A 34 -4.43 6.08 2.36
CA VAL A 34 -5.58 5.23 2.06
C VAL A 34 -6.62 5.31 3.18
N ALA A 35 -6.17 5.32 4.44
CA ALA A 35 -7.10 5.42 5.56
C ALA A 35 -7.90 6.71 5.52
N HIS A 36 -7.26 7.82 5.13
CA HIS A 36 -7.92 9.11 5.07
C HIS A 36 -8.71 9.30 3.77
N GLY A 37 -8.19 8.82 2.66
CA GLY A 37 -8.83 9.05 1.36
C GLY A 37 -9.89 8.03 0.99
N VAL A 38 -9.80 6.83 1.54
CA VAL A 38 -10.74 5.75 1.21
C VAL A 38 -11.44 5.25 2.46
N SER A 39 -10.77 4.47 3.29
CA SER A 39 -11.32 4.00 4.57
C SER A 39 -10.21 3.35 5.36
N ARG A 40 -10.39 3.27 6.69
CA ARG A 40 -9.40 2.62 7.54
C ARG A 40 -9.17 1.16 7.19
N PRO A 41 -10.21 0.34 7.01
CA PRO A 41 -9.97 -1.07 6.69
C PRO A 41 -9.30 -1.27 5.35
N ALA A 42 -9.41 -0.31 4.44
CA ALA A 42 -8.76 -0.42 3.14
C ALA A 42 -7.25 -0.32 3.23
N ALA A 43 -6.73 0.33 4.29
CA ALA A 43 -5.29 0.56 4.39
C ALA A 43 -4.47 -0.73 4.43
N PRO A 44 -4.73 -1.66 5.37
CA PRO A 44 -3.93 -2.90 5.37
C PRO A 44 -4.16 -3.76 4.14
N VAL A 45 -5.36 -3.77 3.60
CA VAL A 45 -5.63 -4.55 2.39
C VAL A 45 -4.83 -3.98 1.22
N THR A 46 -4.80 -2.65 1.10
CA THR A 46 -4.04 -1.99 0.04
C THR A 46 -2.54 -2.28 0.18
N ALA A 47 -2.02 -2.23 1.41
CA ALA A 47 -0.62 -2.54 1.64
C ALA A 47 -0.30 -3.96 1.18
N PHE A 48 -1.19 -4.92 1.47
CA PHE A 48 -1.02 -6.28 1.02
C PHE A 48 -0.97 -6.36 -0.51
N LEU A 49 -1.88 -5.67 -1.18
CA LEU A 49 -1.93 -5.69 -2.65
C LEU A 49 -0.68 -5.07 -3.26
N VAL A 50 -0.20 -3.98 -2.70
CA VAL A 50 1.05 -3.37 -3.16
C VAL A 50 2.20 -4.35 -2.98
N GLY A 51 2.23 -5.06 -1.84
CA GLY A 51 3.26 -6.05 -1.59
C GLY A 51 3.23 -7.20 -2.59
N VAL A 52 2.04 -7.67 -2.96
CA VAL A 52 1.92 -8.72 -3.96
C VAL A 52 2.45 -8.24 -5.30
N ALA A 53 2.06 -7.04 -5.71
CA ALA A 53 2.52 -6.49 -6.99
C ALA A 53 4.04 -6.28 -7.00
N ALA A 54 4.58 -5.72 -5.91
CA ALA A 54 6.01 -5.47 -5.82
C ALA A 54 6.80 -6.76 -5.81
N GLY A 55 6.28 -7.80 -5.17
CA GLY A 55 6.97 -9.08 -5.10
C GLY A 55 7.13 -9.75 -6.45
N ARG A 56 6.34 -9.35 -7.42
CA ARG A 56 6.41 -9.90 -8.78
C ARG A 56 7.34 -9.11 -9.69
N ALA A 57 7.87 -8.00 -9.20
CA ALA A 57 8.74 -7.14 -10.01
C ALA A 57 10.19 -7.62 -9.94
N ALA A 58 10.99 -7.20 -10.91
CA ALA A 58 12.41 -7.55 -10.95
C ALA A 58 13.16 -6.99 -9.75
N ASP A 59 12.78 -5.79 -9.31
CA ASP A 59 13.36 -5.17 -8.12
C ASP A 59 12.20 -4.82 -7.18
N PRO A 60 11.83 -5.75 -6.28
CA PRO A 60 10.66 -5.55 -5.44
C PRO A 60 10.73 -4.31 -4.56
N GLN A 61 11.91 -3.94 -4.09
CA GLN A 61 12.03 -2.80 -3.19
C GLN A 61 11.76 -1.48 -3.91
N VAL A 62 12.30 -1.33 -5.11
CA VAL A 62 12.05 -0.15 -5.92
C VAL A 62 10.57 -0.12 -6.33
N ALA A 63 10.05 -1.27 -6.74
CA ALA A 63 8.66 -1.37 -7.16
C ALA A 63 7.70 -1.04 -6.02
N ALA A 64 8.02 -1.46 -4.79
CA ALA A 64 7.17 -1.17 -3.64
C ALA A 64 7.04 0.33 -3.42
N ALA A 65 8.15 1.07 -3.50
CA ALA A 65 8.12 2.51 -3.33
C ALA A 65 7.33 3.19 -4.44
N ASP A 66 7.55 2.77 -5.69
CA ASP A 66 6.85 3.35 -6.84
C ASP A 66 5.36 3.07 -6.77
N TYR A 67 4.98 1.83 -6.45
CA TYR A 67 3.58 1.45 -6.37
C TYR A 67 2.89 2.15 -5.21
N ALA A 68 3.58 2.29 -4.08
CA ALA A 68 3.02 2.99 -2.92
C ALA A 68 2.69 4.44 -3.29
N GLN A 69 3.59 5.12 -3.99
CA GLN A 69 3.34 6.50 -4.41
C GLN A 69 2.17 6.59 -5.39
N LYS A 70 2.10 5.65 -6.32
CA LYS A 70 1.03 5.62 -7.32
C LYS A 70 -0.32 5.43 -6.63
N ILE A 71 -0.40 4.54 -5.67
CA ILE A 71 -1.65 4.25 -5.00
C ILE A 71 -2.02 5.36 -4.00
N SER A 72 -1.04 5.98 -3.37
CA SER A 72 -1.30 7.16 -2.53
C SER A 72 -1.96 8.28 -3.34
N ALA A 73 -1.46 8.52 -4.55
CA ALA A 73 -2.06 9.52 -5.43
C ALA A 73 -3.49 9.15 -5.80
N LEU A 74 -3.73 7.87 -6.06
CA LEU A 74 -5.09 7.39 -6.34
C LEU A 74 -6.00 7.63 -5.15
N ALA A 75 -5.53 7.36 -3.95
CA ALA A 75 -6.31 7.54 -2.73
C ALA A 75 -6.67 9.01 -2.49
N GLU A 76 -5.74 9.91 -2.78
CA GLU A 76 -5.98 11.35 -2.62
C GLU A 76 -7.13 11.83 -3.51
N GLY A 77 -7.25 11.27 -4.69
CA GLY A 77 -8.30 11.66 -5.61
C GLY A 77 -9.61 10.92 -5.41
N TRP A 78 -9.62 9.92 -4.55
CA TRP A 78 -10.77 9.02 -4.43
C TRP A 78 -12.00 9.72 -3.88
N GLY A 79 -11.84 10.50 -2.82
CA GLY A 79 -12.94 11.24 -2.23
C GLY A 79 -13.55 12.26 -3.20
N ALA A 80 -12.70 12.93 -3.95
CA ALA A 80 -13.15 13.90 -4.94
C ALA A 80 -13.99 13.24 -6.02
N LYS A 81 -13.60 12.05 -6.47
CA LYS A 81 -14.38 11.29 -7.43
C LYS A 81 -15.75 10.92 -6.86
N ALA A 82 -15.78 10.47 -5.62
CA ALA A 82 -17.02 10.09 -4.98
C ALA A 82 -17.95 11.29 -4.84
N GLU A 83 -17.41 12.45 -4.51
CA GLU A 83 -18.19 13.66 -4.34
C GLU A 83 -18.84 14.13 -5.64
N ARG A 84 -18.22 13.81 -6.77
CA ARG A 84 -18.79 14.17 -8.06
C ARG A 84 -19.87 13.19 -8.52
N GLY A 85 -20.19 12.22 -7.70
CA GLY A 85 -21.20 11.24 -8.03
C GLY A 85 -20.72 10.17 -8.99
N VAL A 86 -19.43 10.04 -9.20
CA VAL A 86 -18.88 8.99 -10.04
C VAL A 86 -18.94 7.69 -9.23
N PRO A 87 -19.58 6.63 -9.77
CA PRO A 87 -19.65 5.37 -9.04
C PRO A 87 -18.25 4.86 -8.80
N ALA A 88 -17.94 4.68 -7.60
CA ALA A 88 -16.68 4.10 -7.27
C ALA A 88 -16.70 2.64 -7.59
N HIS A 89 -17.74 2.36 -7.86
CA HIS A 89 -17.91 1.16 -8.18
C HIS A 89 -19.18 0.72 -8.20
N ASP A 90 -19.53 0.73 -8.56
CA ASP A 90 -20.67 0.74 -8.74
C ASP A 90 -21.39 -0.16 -8.18
N PRO A 91 -22.02 -0.03 -7.60
CA PRO A 91 -22.72 -0.87 -6.97
C PRO A 91 -23.29 -1.83 -7.82
N SER A 92 -23.10 -1.95 -8.30
CA SER A 92 -23.38 -2.71 -8.95
C SER A 92 -22.38 -3.26 -9.36
N HIS A 93 -21.97 -3.03 -9.01
CA HIS A 93 -21.04 -3.17 -9.08
C HIS A 93 -20.28 -3.34 -8.28
N ARG A 94 -20.23 -3.58 -7.79
CA ARG A 94 -19.71 -3.46 -7.07
C ARG A 94 -19.15 -3.35 -6.50
N GLY A 95 -19.05 -3.40 -6.54
CA GLY A 95 -18.72 -3.09 -5.94
C GLY A 95 -18.28 -2.45 -5.58
#